data_33de3be99654e0d8da02a53ccad967d7
#
_entry.id   33de3be99654e0d8da02a53ccad967d7
#
_cell.length_a   1.000
_cell.length_b   1.000
_cell.length_c   1.000
_cell.angle_alpha   90.00
_cell.angle_beta   90.00
_cell.angle_gamma   90.00
#
_symmetry.space_group_name_H-M   'P 1'
#
loop_
_entity.id
_entity.type
_entity.pdbx_description
1 polymer ?
#
loop_
_entity_poly.entity_id
_entity_poly.type
_entity_poly.pdbx_seq_one_letter_code
_entity_poly.pdbx_strand_id
1 'polypeptide(L)'
;KFRDLGVSARLATDDGSRGHHGFVTSLLEEIIQQEPERCTCLYVCGPTPMMRVAQNMANNAGIPGQISLEGIMPCGIGVCMACVVPCVNPDEPEAATWYERVCYAGPVFDIREVVLI
;
A
#
# COMPACT_ATOMS: atom_id res chain seq x y z
N LYS A 1 9.71 -17.66 12.49
CA LYS A 1 10.74 -16.63 12.20
C LYS A 1 10.35 -15.24 12.70
N PHE A 2 9.25 -14.63 12.24
CA PHE A 2 8.86 -13.27 12.69
C PHE A 2 8.56 -13.21 14.20
N ARG A 3 7.87 -14.21 14.72
CA ARG A 3 7.57 -14.31 16.18
C ARG A 3 8.83 -14.45 17.03
N ASP A 4 9.84 -15.13 16.52
CA ASP A 4 11.13 -15.32 17.21
C ASP A 4 11.91 -14.00 17.32
N LEU A 5 11.53 -13.01 16.48
CA LEU A 5 12.08 -11.65 16.47
C LEU A 5 11.21 -10.66 17.27
N GLY A 6 10.21 -11.14 18.01
CA GLY A 6 9.29 -10.28 18.76
C GLY A 6 8.26 -9.54 17.89
N VAL A 7 8.16 -9.89 16.60
CA VAL A 7 7.17 -9.29 15.68
C VAL A 7 5.83 -10.00 15.80
N SER A 8 4.76 -9.25 16.06
CA SER A 8 3.40 -9.77 16.02
C SER A 8 3.00 -10.03 14.56
N ALA A 9 2.76 -11.30 14.22
CA ALA A 9 2.35 -11.70 12.88
C ALA A 9 0.93 -12.25 12.90
N ARG A 10 0.04 -11.63 12.13
CA ARG A 10 -1.30 -12.12 11.83
C ARG A 10 -1.33 -12.66 10.40
N LEU A 11 -2.14 -13.67 10.15
CA LEU A 11 -2.26 -14.34 8.86
C LEU A 11 -3.72 -14.38 8.46
N ALA A 12 -3.99 -14.13 7.17
CA ALA A 12 -5.27 -14.33 6.54
C ALA A 12 -5.13 -15.24 5.32
N THR A 13 -6.12 -16.08 5.07
CA THR A 13 -6.23 -16.93 3.88
C THR A 13 -7.67 -16.92 3.40
N ASP A 14 -7.85 -16.92 2.07
CA ASP A 14 -9.17 -16.84 1.44
C ASP A 14 -10.05 -18.04 1.80
N ASP A 15 -9.45 -19.22 1.98
CA ASP A 15 -10.13 -20.48 2.33
C ASP A 15 -10.22 -20.75 3.84
N GLY A 16 -9.64 -19.90 4.67
CA GLY A 16 -9.58 -20.10 6.12
C GLY A 16 -8.69 -21.24 6.58
N SER A 17 -7.86 -21.80 5.70
CA SER A 17 -6.97 -22.92 6.03
C SER A 17 -5.93 -22.56 7.10
N ARG A 18 -5.58 -21.27 7.20
CA ARG A 18 -4.67 -20.75 8.24
C ARG A 18 -5.00 -19.31 8.60
N GLY A 19 -5.09 -19.03 9.89
CA GLY A 19 -5.32 -17.68 10.41
C GLY A 19 -6.76 -17.19 10.22
N HIS A 20 -6.92 -15.93 9.85
CA HIS A 20 -8.22 -15.33 9.56
C HIS A 20 -8.75 -15.84 8.22
N HIS A 21 -10.03 -16.22 8.17
CA HIS A 21 -10.72 -16.57 6.93
C HIS A 21 -11.21 -15.30 6.25
N GLY A 22 -10.62 -14.96 5.13
CA GLY A 22 -10.94 -13.76 4.35
C GLY A 22 -9.72 -12.91 4.01
N PHE A 23 -9.97 -11.66 3.65
CA PHE A 23 -8.93 -10.76 3.18
C PHE A 23 -8.07 -10.22 4.34
N VAL A 24 -6.78 -10.02 4.06
CA VAL A 24 -5.85 -9.41 5.02
C VAL A 24 -6.26 -7.98 5.41
N THR A 25 -6.97 -7.28 4.54
CA THR A 25 -7.52 -5.95 4.81
C THR A 25 -8.55 -5.93 5.93
N SER A 26 -9.26 -7.04 6.18
CA SER A 26 -10.14 -7.16 7.35
C SER A 26 -9.37 -7.13 8.66
N LEU A 27 -8.17 -7.73 8.69
CA LEU A 27 -7.28 -7.63 9.86
C LEU A 27 -6.73 -6.22 10.07
N LEU A 28 -6.46 -5.49 8.97
CA LEU A 28 -6.05 -4.08 9.04
C LEU A 28 -7.19 -3.22 9.61
N GLU A 29 -8.40 -3.41 9.12
CA GLU A 29 -9.59 -2.69 9.60
C GLU A 29 -9.80 -2.92 11.11
N GLU A 30 -9.70 -4.17 11.56
CA GLU A 30 -9.78 -4.53 12.97
C GLU A 30 -8.74 -3.78 13.82
N ILE A 31 -7.48 -3.71 13.36
CA ILE A 31 -6.42 -2.99 14.07
C ILE A 31 -6.72 -1.48 14.15
N ILE A 32 -7.14 -0.88 13.03
CA ILE A 32 -7.45 0.56 12.98
C ILE A 32 -8.61 0.90 13.92
N GLN A 33 -9.62 0.04 14.01
CA GLN A 33 -10.81 0.27 14.83
C GLN A 33 -10.58 -0.01 16.31
N GLN A 34 -9.88 -1.08 16.65
CA GLN A 34 -9.73 -1.55 18.02
C GLN A 34 -8.48 -1.04 18.72
N GLU A 35 -7.41 -0.80 17.96
CA GLU A 35 -6.10 -0.43 18.48
C GLU A 35 -5.47 0.72 17.67
N PRO A 36 -6.15 1.88 17.51
CA PRO A 36 -5.69 2.96 16.62
C PRO A 36 -4.30 3.48 16.98
N GLU A 37 -3.95 3.45 18.26
CA GLU A 37 -2.64 3.90 18.78
C GLU A 37 -1.47 3.03 18.30
N ARG A 38 -1.75 1.80 17.88
CA ARG A 38 -0.73 0.86 17.37
C ARG A 38 -0.46 1.02 15.88
N CYS A 39 -1.39 1.60 15.13
CA CYS A 39 -1.25 1.80 13.70
C CYS A 39 -0.79 3.23 13.40
N THR A 40 0.48 3.52 13.65
CA THR A 40 1.08 4.84 13.48
C THR A 40 1.65 5.08 12.08
N CYS A 41 1.93 4.03 11.34
CA CYS A 41 2.42 4.07 9.98
C CYS A 41 2.10 2.76 9.27
N LEU A 42 1.75 2.82 7.98
CA LEU A 42 1.37 1.67 7.17
C LEU A 42 2.36 1.45 6.01
N TYR A 43 2.88 0.23 5.91
CA TYR A 43 3.69 -0.21 4.76
C TYR A 43 2.94 -1.31 4.03
N VAL A 44 2.66 -1.09 2.74
CA VAL A 44 1.81 -1.98 1.95
C VAL A 44 2.55 -2.50 0.72
N CYS A 45 2.46 -3.81 0.49
CA CYS A 45 2.92 -4.47 -0.72
C CYS A 45 2.00 -5.64 -1.04
N GLY A 46 1.63 -5.80 -2.30
CA GLY A 46 0.80 -6.90 -2.77
C GLY A 46 -0.08 -6.53 -3.97
N PRO A 47 -1.14 -7.30 -4.24
CA PRO A 47 -2.03 -7.03 -5.37
C PRO A 47 -2.67 -5.65 -5.32
N THR A 48 -2.77 -4.97 -6.48
CA THR A 48 -3.33 -3.62 -6.59
C THR A 48 -4.70 -3.45 -5.90
N PRO A 49 -5.66 -4.38 -6.03
CA PRO A 49 -6.94 -4.24 -5.34
C PRO A 49 -6.79 -4.20 -3.80
N MET A 50 -5.90 -5.03 -3.24
CA MET A 50 -5.60 -5.03 -1.80
C MET A 50 -4.96 -3.71 -1.37
N MET A 51 -3.94 -3.25 -2.11
CA MET A 51 -3.26 -1.99 -1.83
C MET A 51 -4.22 -0.80 -1.87
N ARG A 52 -5.16 -0.78 -2.83
CA ARG A 52 -6.20 0.27 -2.94
C ARG A 52 -7.11 0.31 -1.71
N VAL A 53 -7.55 -0.85 -1.23
CA VAL A 53 -8.37 -0.92 0.00
C VAL A 53 -7.57 -0.42 1.21
N ALA A 54 -6.33 -0.87 1.37
CA ALA A 54 -5.46 -0.44 2.44
C ALA A 54 -5.16 1.07 2.40
N GLN A 55 -4.94 1.63 1.19
CA GLN A 55 -4.77 3.06 0.96
C GLN A 55 -5.99 3.87 1.41
N ASN A 56 -7.19 3.44 1.01
CA ASN A 56 -8.42 4.10 1.41
C ASN A 56 -8.63 4.08 2.93
N MET A 57 -8.34 2.94 3.57
CA MET A 57 -8.41 2.82 5.02
C MET A 57 -7.42 3.77 5.72
N ALA A 58 -6.17 3.82 5.24
CA ALA A 58 -5.14 4.69 5.80
C ALA A 58 -5.51 6.17 5.64
N ASN A 59 -5.96 6.59 4.45
CA ASN A 59 -6.37 7.96 4.17
C ASN A 59 -7.55 8.39 5.04
N ASN A 60 -8.57 7.53 5.19
CA ASN A 60 -9.74 7.81 6.02
C ASN A 60 -9.39 7.90 7.52
N ALA A 61 -8.40 7.14 7.96
CA ALA A 61 -7.94 7.15 9.35
C ALA A 61 -6.81 8.17 9.62
N GLY A 62 -6.32 8.88 8.59
CA GLY A 62 -5.21 9.81 8.70
C GLY A 62 -3.87 9.15 9.03
N ILE A 63 -3.69 7.88 8.65
CA ILE A 63 -2.49 7.10 8.92
C ILE A 63 -1.50 7.31 7.77
N PRO A 64 -0.30 7.85 8.02
CA PRO A 64 0.74 7.96 7.01
C PRO A 64 1.29 6.58 6.63
N GLY A 65 1.86 6.48 5.43
CA GLY A 65 2.41 5.19 5.00
C GLY A 65 3.07 5.23 3.64
N GLN A 66 3.53 4.05 3.23
CA GLN A 66 4.16 3.85 1.93
C GLN A 66 3.61 2.60 1.25
N ILE A 67 3.54 2.67 -0.07
CA ILE A 67 3.11 1.57 -0.94
C ILE A 67 4.29 1.18 -1.83
N SER A 68 4.63 -0.11 -1.83
CA SER A 68 5.59 -0.68 -2.78
C SER A 68 4.85 -1.23 -3.98
N LEU A 69 5.07 -0.60 -5.14
CA LEU A 69 4.41 -0.96 -6.39
C LEU A 69 5.23 -1.99 -7.17
N GLU A 70 4.52 -2.91 -7.78
CA GLU A 70 5.04 -3.81 -8.80
C GLU A 70 4.40 -3.49 -10.15
N GLY A 71 5.18 -3.55 -11.20
CA GLY A 71 4.70 -3.28 -12.55
C GLY A 71 5.58 -3.94 -13.60
N ILE A 72 5.07 -3.94 -14.83
CA ILE A 72 5.87 -4.38 -15.97
C ILE A 72 6.94 -3.32 -16.23
N MET A 73 8.20 -3.69 -16.03
CA MET A 73 9.37 -2.81 -16.17
C MET A 73 10.28 -3.28 -17.32
N PRO A 74 9.91 -3.08 -18.61
CA PRO A 74 10.64 -3.65 -19.74
C PRO A 74 12.08 -3.15 -19.85
N CYS A 75 12.34 -1.89 -19.57
CA CYS A 75 13.71 -1.33 -19.65
C CYS A 75 14.41 -1.25 -18.29
N GLY A 76 13.72 -1.04 -17.18
CA GLY A 76 14.29 -0.87 -15.84
C GLY A 76 15.14 0.38 -15.63
N ILE A 77 15.28 1.24 -16.64
CA ILE A 77 16.15 2.45 -16.64
C ILE A 77 15.38 3.76 -16.88
N GLY A 78 14.05 3.69 -16.89
CA GLY A 78 13.18 4.86 -16.99
C GLY A 78 13.03 5.47 -18.40
N VAL A 79 13.39 4.78 -19.46
CA VAL A 79 13.33 5.33 -20.83
C VAL A 79 12.01 5.01 -21.54
N CYS A 80 11.46 3.81 -21.38
CA CYS A 80 10.32 3.34 -22.16
C CYS A 80 8.96 3.85 -21.68
N MET A 81 8.87 4.45 -20.50
CA MET A 81 7.63 4.97 -19.89
C MET A 81 6.52 3.93 -19.65
N ALA A 82 6.84 2.63 -19.70
CA ALA A 82 5.84 1.57 -19.56
C ALA A 82 5.37 1.34 -18.11
N CYS A 83 6.17 1.76 -17.12
CA CYS A 83 5.87 1.57 -15.69
C CYS A 83 5.41 2.86 -15.01
N VAL A 84 4.78 3.77 -15.74
CA VAL A 84 4.29 5.03 -15.16
C VAL A 84 3.05 4.79 -14.29
N VAL A 85 3.00 5.52 -13.20
CA VAL A 85 1.84 5.60 -12.31
C VAL A 85 1.42 7.06 -12.12
N PRO A 86 0.13 7.35 -12.06
CA PRO A 86 -0.35 8.70 -11.77
C PRO A 86 -0.12 9.02 -10.29
N CYS A 87 0.29 10.26 -10.04
CA CYS A 87 0.49 10.81 -8.71
C CYS A 87 -0.25 12.13 -8.56
N VAL A 88 -0.64 12.45 -7.33
CA VAL A 88 -1.31 13.70 -6.94
C VAL A 88 -0.62 14.31 -5.74
N ASN A 89 -0.68 15.64 -5.62
CA ASN A 89 -0.23 16.30 -4.42
C ASN A 89 -1.29 16.15 -3.32
N PRO A 90 -0.99 15.47 -2.20
CA PRO A 90 -1.97 15.28 -1.14
C PRO A 90 -2.39 16.59 -0.46
N ASP A 91 -1.55 17.61 -0.49
CA ASP A 91 -1.82 18.92 0.11
C ASP A 91 -2.55 19.87 -0.86
N GLU A 92 -2.55 19.56 -2.15
CA GLU A 92 -3.20 20.32 -3.23
C GLU A 92 -3.94 19.39 -4.19
N PRO A 93 -5.06 18.77 -3.78
CA PRO A 93 -5.74 17.75 -4.57
C PRO A 93 -6.34 18.30 -5.89
N GLU A 94 -6.54 19.61 -5.99
CA GLU A 94 -6.97 20.30 -7.23
C GLU A 94 -5.80 20.55 -8.20
N ALA A 95 -4.56 20.30 -7.78
CA ALA A 95 -3.40 20.46 -8.65
C ALA A 95 -3.38 19.37 -9.74
N ALA A 96 -2.62 19.66 -10.80
CA ALA A 96 -2.52 18.72 -11.92
C ALA A 96 -1.88 17.40 -11.48
N THR A 97 -2.46 16.30 -11.92
CA THR A 97 -1.86 14.96 -11.80
C THR A 97 -0.56 14.91 -12.60
N TRP A 98 0.50 14.37 -12.00
CA TRP A 98 1.73 14.05 -12.74
C TRP A 98 1.95 12.54 -12.80
N TYR A 99 2.97 12.13 -13.53
CA TYR A 99 3.26 10.72 -13.74
C TYR A 99 4.69 10.39 -13.33
N GLU A 100 4.84 9.38 -12.48
CA GLU A 100 6.14 8.86 -12.06
C GLU A 100 6.41 7.46 -12.61
N ARG A 101 7.67 7.14 -12.81
CA ARG A 101 8.13 5.83 -13.30
C ARG A 101 8.50 4.97 -12.11
N VAL A 102 7.83 3.85 -11.94
CA VAL A 102 8.08 2.91 -10.83
C VAL A 102 9.55 2.45 -10.79
N CYS A 103 10.16 2.22 -11.96
CA CYS A 103 11.56 1.77 -12.04
C CYS A 103 12.61 2.86 -11.71
N TYR A 104 12.21 4.13 -11.68
CA TYR A 104 13.12 5.26 -11.46
C TYR A 104 12.84 6.02 -10.16
N ALA A 105 11.60 6.46 -9.95
CA ALA A 105 11.18 7.20 -8.76
C ALA A 105 10.75 6.29 -7.60
N GLY A 106 10.32 5.05 -7.91
CA GLY A 106 9.89 4.06 -6.94
C GLY A 106 10.96 2.99 -6.67
N PRO A 107 10.54 1.77 -6.29
CA PRO A 107 9.16 1.26 -6.31
C PRO A 107 8.27 1.73 -5.15
N VAL A 108 8.82 2.41 -4.16
CA VAL A 108 8.12 2.84 -2.95
C VAL A 108 7.66 4.29 -3.09
N PHE A 109 6.36 4.51 -2.86
CA PHE A 109 5.72 5.83 -2.94
C PHE A 109 4.97 6.15 -1.65
N ASP A 110 4.74 7.44 -1.37
CA ASP A 110 3.83 7.86 -0.30
C ASP A 110 2.43 7.35 -0.62
N ILE A 111 1.76 6.81 0.41
CA ILE A 111 0.44 6.22 0.28
C ILE A 111 -0.63 7.24 -0.15
N ARG A 112 -0.39 8.53 0.07
CA ARG A 112 -1.31 9.62 -0.28
C ARG A 112 -1.08 10.18 -1.68
N GLU A 113 0.13 10.01 -2.23
CA GLU A 113 0.52 10.57 -3.53
C GLU A 113 0.11 9.69 -4.70
N VAL A 114 0.32 8.37 -4.59
CA VAL A 114 0.08 7.47 -5.72
C VAL A 114 -1.40 7.19 -5.92
N VAL A 115 -1.85 7.27 -7.18
CA VAL A 115 -3.22 6.91 -7.56
C VAL A 115 -3.25 5.48 -8.10
N LEU A 116 -3.87 4.58 -7.34
CA LEU A 116 -4.04 3.18 -7.74
C LEU A 116 -5.32 3.03 -8.57
N ILE A 117 -5.16 2.69 -9.83
CA ILE A 117 -6.26 2.51 -10.81
C ILE A 117 -6.71 1.05 -10.84
#